data_48206142b17112f6536fa98cf6782701
#
_entry.id   48206142b17112f6536fa98cf6782701
#
_cell.length_a   1.000
_cell.length_b   1.000
_cell.length_c   1.000
_cell.angle_alpha   90.00
_cell.angle_beta   90.00
_cell.angle_gamma   90.00
#
_symmetry.space_group_name_H-M   'P 1'
#
loop_
_entity.id
_entity.type
_entity.pdbx_description
1 polymer ?
#
loop_
_entity_poly.entity_id
_entity_poly.type
_entity_poly.pdbx_seq_one_letter_code
_entity_poly.pdbx_strand_id
1 'polypeptide(L)'
;MRWMIRSKIHRATVTDARLDYEGSITVDEDLLDRVGIWVGEKVLVADVNNGNRFETYTLPGERGSGIIALNGAAAHMCELGDKVIIMAFELTDVPIHAKVALVDDQNRVVRDLVYRCSSSTPTEGPEGTPGRPPTASS
;
A
#
# COMPACT_ATOMS: atom_id res chain seq x y z
N MET A 1 23.96 1.70 -2.24
CA MET A 1 22.60 1.23 -1.96
C MET A 1 21.63 2.39 -2.00
N ARG A 2 20.44 2.13 -2.49
CA ARG A 2 19.36 3.13 -2.58
C ARG A 2 18.07 2.55 -2.10
N TRP A 3 17.22 3.37 -1.51
CA TRP A 3 15.86 2.97 -1.20
C TRP A 3 15.04 3.00 -2.48
N MET A 4 14.47 1.86 -2.84
CA MET A 4 13.63 1.71 -4.03
C MET A 4 12.26 1.24 -3.60
N ILE A 5 11.21 1.73 -4.26
CA ILE A 5 9.87 1.23 -4.00
C ILE A 5 9.78 -0.23 -4.45
N ARG A 6 9.26 -1.09 -3.56
CA ARG A 6 9.11 -2.50 -3.84
C ARG A 6 7.64 -2.92 -3.93
N SER A 7 6.79 -2.32 -3.10
CA SER A 7 5.39 -2.73 -2.97
C SER A 7 4.50 -1.54 -2.76
N LYS A 8 3.29 -1.59 -3.33
CA LYS A 8 2.32 -0.51 -3.17
C LYS A 8 0.89 -1.05 -3.23
N ILE A 9 0.08 -0.71 -2.23
CA ILE A 9 -1.36 -0.89 -2.28
C ILE A 9 -1.94 0.49 -2.55
N HIS A 10 -2.58 0.66 -3.71
CA HIS A 10 -2.99 1.98 -4.17
C HIS A 10 -4.47 2.23 -3.92
N ARG A 11 -4.75 3.30 -3.18
CA ARG A 11 -6.09 3.83 -2.91
C ARG A 11 -6.98 2.87 -2.10
N ALA A 12 -6.39 2.22 -1.11
CA ALA A 12 -7.15 1.45 -0.15
C ALA A 12 -8.04 2.38 0.69
N THR A 13 -9.21 1.90 1.05
CA THR A 13 -10.16 2.64 1.87
C THR A 13 -9.99 2.28 3.33
N VAL A 14 -9.81 3.27 4.19
CA VAL A 14 -9.71 3.05 5.64
C VAL A 14 -11.05 2.56 6.16
N THR A 15 -11.05 1.38 6.78
CA THR A 15 -12.26 0.73 7.29
C THR A 15 -12.47 0.90 8.78
N ASP A 16 -11.41 1.23 9.53
CA ASP A 16 -11.48 1.38 10.98
C ASP A 16 -10.33 2.25 11.50
N ALA A 17 -10.52 2.87 12.65
CA ALA A 17 -9.52 3.66 13.34
C ALA A 17 -9.62 3.38 14.84
N ARG A 18 -8.59 2.74 15.39
CA ARG A 18 -8.59 2.18 16.75
C ARG A 18 -7.55 2.87 17.61
N LEU A 19 -7.94 3.96 18.24
CA LEU A 19 -7.04 4.81 19.03
C LEU A 19 -6.39 4.07 20.20
N ASP A 20 -7.09 3.12 20.80
CA ASP A 20 -6.63 2.42 21.99
C ASP A 20 -5.68 1.25 21.73
N TYR A 21 -5.35 1.01 20.48
CA TYR A 21 -4.44 -0.07 20.08
C TYR A 21 -3.02 0.48 19.93
N GLU A 22 -2.03 -0.40 19.95
CA GLU A 22 -0.66 -0.03 19.61
C GLU A 22 -0.58 0.51 18.19
N GLY A 23 0.30 1.50 17.97
CA GLY A 23 0.44 2.14 16.68
C GLY A 23 0.86 1.16 15.60
N SER A 24 0.00 0.97 14.59
CA SER A 24 0.23 0.04 13.50
C SER A 24 -0.88 0.22 12.46
N ILE A 25 -0.75 -0.50 11.35
CA ILE A 25 -1.81 -0.60 10.36
C ILE A 25 -2.16 -2.08 10.15
N THR A 26 -3.41 -2.43 10.41
CA THR A 26 -3.91 -3.78 10.13
C THR A 26 -4.41 -3.81 8.70
N VAL A 27 -3.87 -4.72 7.91
CA VAL A 27 -4.17 -4.85 6.48
C VAL A 27 -4.58 -6.28 6.19
N ASP A 28 -5.66 -6.45 5.44
CA ASP A 28 -6.08 -7.74 4.91
C ASP A 28 -4.83 -8.50 4.41
N GLU A 29 -4.57 -9.66 4.98
CA GLU A 29 -3.33 -10.38 4.72
C GLU A 29 -3.21 -10.84 3.27
N ASP A 30 -4.33 -11.03 2.57
CA ASP A 30 -4.31 -11.32 1.14
C ASP A 30 -3.74 -10.14 0.34
N LEU A 31 -4.01 -8.91 0.77
CA LEU A 31 -3.43 -7.72 0.12
C LEU A 31 -1.94 -7.64 0.37
N LEU A 32 -1.51 -7.92 1.60
CA LEU A 32 -0.07 -7.93 1.94
C LEU A 32 0.67 -8.95 1.07
N ASP A 33 0.13 -10.16 0.98
CA ASP A 33 0.74 -11.21 0.16
C ASP A 33 0.79 -10.80 -1.31
N ARG A 34 -0.26 -10.16 -1.80
CA ARG A 34 -0.38 -9.78 -3.21
C ARG A 34 0.77 -8.89 -3.66
N VAL A 35 1.20 -7.99 -2.81
CA VAL A 35 2.27 -7.04 -3.14
C VAL A 35 3.60 -7.39 -2.48
N GLY A 36 3.67 -8.46 -1.72
CA GLY A 36 4.91 -8.91 -1.09
C GLY A 36 5.32 -8.09 0.11
N ILE A 37 4.38 -7.57 0.89
CA ILE A 37 4.67 -6.93 2.17
C ILE A 37 4.52 -7.98 3.28
N TRP A 38 5.51 -8.08 4.15
CA TRP A 38 5.46 -9.01 5.28
C TRP A 38 4.74 -8.38 6.46
N VAL A 39 4.14 -9.22 7.27
CA VAL A 39 3.63 -8.83 8.59
C VAL A 39 4.80 -8.31 9.43
N GLY A 40 4.60 -7.16 10.06
CA GLY A 40 5.65 -6.51 10.86
C GLY A 40 6.58 -5.63 10.06
N GLU A 41 6.40 -5.56 8.76
CA GLU A 41 7.25 -4.73 7.91
C GLU A 41 6.87 -3.27 8.03
N LYS A 42 7.89 -2.40 8.06
CA LYS A 42 7.70 -0.96 8.05
C LYS A 42 7.13 -0.50 6.72
N VAL A 43 6.13 0.35 6.78
CA VAL A 43 5.49 0.93 5.60
C VAL A 43 5.34 2.44 5.76
N LEU A 44 5.28 3.11 4.63
CA LEU A 44 4.89 4.51 4.54
C LEU A 44 3.43 4.56 4.10
N VAL A 45 2.60 5.27 4.85
CA VAL A 45 1.19 5.44 4.53
C VAL A 45 0.95 6.89 4.17
N ALA A 46 0.32 7.13 3.03
CA ALA A 46 -0.05 8.46 2.58
C ALA A 46 -1.57 8.54 2.45
N ASP A 47 -2.18 9.50 3.13
CA ASP A 47 -3.62 9.75 3.05
C ASP A 47 -3.88 10.71 1.89
N VAL A 48 -4.63 10.24 0.90
CA VAL A 48 -4.90 11.02 -0.31
C VAL A 48 -5.83 12.20 -0.04
N ASN A 49 -6.70 12.06 0.97
CA ASN A 49 -7.72 13.07 1.27
C ASN A 49 -7.17 14.28 2.02
N ASN A 50 -6.20 14.08 2.91
CA ASN A 50 -5.67 15.16 3.74
C ASN A 50 -4.17 15.43 3.56
N GLY A 51 -3.47 14.57 2.81
CA GLY A 51 -2.04 14.72 2.56
C GLY A 51 -1.13 14.26 3.70
N ASN A 52 -1.68 13.72 4.78
CA ASN A 52 -0.87 13.22 5.86
C ASN A 52 -0.04 12.03 5.42
N ARG A 53 1.21 11.99 5.87
CA ARG A 53 2.14 10.89 5.57
C ARG A 53 2.79 10.47 6.87
N PHE A 54 2.86 9.17 7.10
CA PHE A 54 3.45 8.65 8.33
C PHE A 54 4.01 7.25 8.11
N GLU A 55 4.96 6.90 8.95
CA GLU A 55 5.54 5.56 8.95
C GLU A 55 4.93 4.75 10.09
N THR A 56 4.68 3.48 9.81
CA THR A 56 4.19 2.53 10.80
C THR A 56 4.60 1.12 10.36
N TYR A 57 4.04 0.09 10.95
CA TYR A 57 4.30 -1.29 10.54
C TYR A 57 2.98 -2.04 10.42
N THR A 58 3.00 -3.13 9.64
CA THR A 58 1.81 -3.89 9.31
C THR A 58 1.48 -4.96 10.34
N LEU A 59 0.20 -5.16 10.57
CA LEU A 59 -0.36 -6.31 11.28
C LEU A 59 -1.30 -7.06 10.34
N PRO A 60 -1.46 -8.38 10.52
CA PRO A 60 -2.32 -9.15 9.63
C PRO A 60 -3.78 -8.93 9.97
N GLY A 61 -4.57 -8.58 8.97
CA GLY A 61 -6.02 -8.57 9.03
C GLY A 61 -6.59 -9.85 8.44
N GLU A 62 -7.83 -10.15 8.78
CA GLU A 62 -8.50 -11.34 8.27
C GLU A 62 -8.46 -11.38 6.74
N ARG A 63 -8.07 -12.53 6.20
CA ARG A 63 -7.95 -12.72 4.76
C ARG A 63 -9.29 -12.56 4.07
N GLY A 64 -9.31 -11.77 3.02
CA GLY A 64 -10.52 -11.51 2.24
C GLY A 64 -11.49 -10.53 2.87
N SER A 65 -11.16 -9.97 4.03
CA SER A 65 -12.06 -9.04 4.73
C SER A 65 -12.07 -7.63 4.16
N GLY A 66 -11.00 -7.25 3.45
CA GLY A 66 -10.82 -5.88 3.01
C GLY A 66 -10.47 -4.91 4.13
N ILE A 67 -10.07 -5.39 5.29
CA ILE A 67 -9.78 -4.52 6.43
C ILE A 67 -8.53 -3.67 6.17
N ILE A 68 -8.65 -2.38 6.46
CA ILE A 68 -7.55 -1.41 6.54
C ILE A 68 -7.82 -0.59 7.80
N ALA A 69 -7.19 -0.97 8.90
CA ALA A 69 -7.44 -0.34 10.19
C ALA A 69 -6.19 0.38 10.67
N LEU A 70 -6.34 1.66 10.99
CA LEU A 70 -5.27 2.46 11.60
C LEU A 70 -5.37 2.29 13.12
N ASN A 71 -4.26 1.94 13.75
CA ASN A 71 -4.22 1.66 15.18
C ASN A 71 -3.35 2.67 15.92
N GLY A 72 -3.73 3.00 17.14
CA GLY A 72 -2.96 3.88 18.01
C GLY A 72 -2.82 5.27 17.44
N ALA A 73 -1.61 5.83 17.51
CA ALA A 73 -1.34 7.19 17.05
C ALA A 73 -1.67 7.39 15.57
N ALA A 74 -1.50 6.36 14.74
CA ALA A 74 -1.81 6.43 13.31
C ALA A 74 -3.29 6.70 13.06
N ALA A 75 -4.17 6.31 13.98
CA ALA A 75 -5.61 6.54 13.86
C ALA A 75 -5.97 8.03 13.88
N HIS A 76 -5.09 8.90 14.39
CA HIS A 76 -5.30 10.35 14.33
C HIS A 76 -5.00 10.94 12.95
N MET A 77 -4.31 10.20 12.10
CA MET A 77 -3.81 10.71 10.82
C MET A 77 -4.79 10.52 9.68
N CYS A 78 -5.76 9.63 9.85
CA CYS A 78 -6.72 9.28 8.80
C CYS A 78 -8.13 9.19 9.39
N GLU A 79 -9.12 9.46 8.57
CA GLU A 79 -10.52 9.27 8.92
C GLU A 79 -11.09 8.04 8.20
N LEU A 80 -12.15 7.47 8.76
CA LEU A 80 -12.87 6.38 8.11
C LEU A 80 -13.30 6.82 6.70
N GLY A 81 -13.10 5.96 5.74
CA GLY A 81 -13.42 6.22 4.36
C GLY A 81 -12.33 6.94 3.57
N ASP A 82 -11.29 7.42 4.23
CA ASP A 82 -10.16 8.03 3.53
C ASP A 82 -9.49 7.02 2.61
N LYS A 83 -8.97 7.52 1.48
CA LYS A 83 -8.14 6.72 0.59
C LYS A 83 -6.69 6.85 1.01
N VAL A 84 -6.02 5.73 1.16
CA VAL A 84 -4.60 5.69 1.54
C VAL A 84 -3.79 4.91 0.52
N ILE A 85 -2.52 5.24 0.45
CA ILE A 85 -1.53 4.52 -0.32
C ILE A 85 -0.56 3.92 0.67
N ILE A 86 -0.36 2.60 0.61
CA ILE A 86 0.53 1.88 1.52
C ILE A 86 1.73 1.43 0.71
N MET A 87 2.93 1.85 1.10
CA MET A 87 4.16 1.64 0.34
C MET A 87 5.21 0.96 1.19
N ALA A 88 5.92 0.01 0.60
CA ALA A 88 7.11 -0.60 1.19
C ALA A 88 8.30 -0.41 0.26
N PHE A 89 9.47 -0.30 0.86
CA PHE A 89 10.71 0.01 0.16
C PHE A 89 11.75 -1.06 0.46
N GLU A 90 12.73 -1.14 -0.41
CA GLU A 90 13.84 -2.08 -0.25
C GLU A 90 15.14 -1.33 -0.48
N LEU A 91 16.13 -1.60 0.36
CA LEU A 91 17.46 -1.06 0.20
C LEU A 91 18.24 -1.98 -0.73
N THR A 92 18.65 -1.47 -1.88
CA THR A 92 19.21 -2.31 -2.94
C THR A 92 20.26 -1.55 -3.74
N ASP A 93 21.20 -2.30 -4.33
CA ASP A 93 22.23 -1.76 -5.21
C ASP A 93 21.82 -1.79 -6.68
N VAL A 94 20.71 -2.46 -7.01
CA VAL A 94 20.24 -2.61 -8.39
C VAL A 94 18.79 -2.16 -8.49
N PRO A 95 18.35 -1.71 -9.67
CA PRO A 95 16.93 -1.44 -9.90
C PRO A 95 16.08 -2.69 -9.67
N ILE A 96 14.91 -2.49 -9.09
CA ILE A 96 13.93 -3.55 -8.84
C ILE A 96 12.60 -3.17 -9.44
N HIS A 97 11.71 -4.14 -9.56
CA HIS A 97 10.34 -3.89 -9.99
C HIS A 97 9.44 -3.76 -8.77
N ALA A 98 8.54 -2.79 -8.79
CA ALA A 98 7.55 -2.62 -7.73
C ALA A 98 6.26 -3.35 -8.09
N LYS A 99 5.76 -4.15 -7.15
CA LYS A 99 4.43 -4.77 -7.26
C LYS A 99 3.38 -3.79 -6.74
N VAL A 100 2.37 -3.52 -7.54
CA VAL A 100 1.31 -2.57 -7.19
C VAL A 100 -0.04 -3.26 -7.35
N ALA A 101 -0.87 -3.16 -6.32
CA ALA A 101 -2.25 -3.60 -6.37
C ALA A 101 -3.16 -2.38 -6.33
N LEU A 102 -4.00 -2.23 -7.35
CA LEU A 102 -5.09 -1.26 -7.36
C LEU A 102 -6.30 -1.92 -6.74
N VAL A 103 -6.94 -1.27 -5.79
CA VAL A 103 -8.11 -1.81 -5.11
C VAL A 103 -9.32 -0.89 -5.31
N ASP A 104 -10.50 -1.48 -5.18
CA ASP A 104 -11.76 -0.75 -5.24
C ASP A 104 -12.18 -0.24 -3.85
N ASP A 105 -13.40 0.30 -3.74
CA ASP A 105 -13.89 0.87 -2.49
C ASP A 105 -14.10 -0.15 -1.38
N GLN A 106 -14.14 -1.43 -1.69
CA GLN A 106 -14.21 -2.53 -0.73
C GLN A 106 -12.85 -3.19 -0.52
N ASN A 107 -11.79 -2.57 -1.00
CA ASN A 107 -10.42 -3.09 -0.90
C ASN A 107 -10.23 -4.43 -1.59
N ARG A 108 -10.98 -4.67 -2.67
CA ARG A 108 -10.78 -5.81 -3.55
C ARG A 108 -9.81 -5.42 -4.66
N VAL A 109 -8.90 -6.30 -4.99
CA VAL A 109 -7.94 -6.03 -6.07
C VAL A 109 -8.68 -6.02 -7.40
N VAL A 110 -8.58 -4.92 -8.13
CA VAL A 110 -9.13 -4.79 -9.47
C VAL A 110 -8.07 -4.91 -10.54
N ARG A 111 -6.80 -4.67 -10.19
CA ARG A 111 -5.70 -4.78 -11.14
C ARG A 111 -4.36 -4.91 -10.41
N ASP A 112 -3.48 -5.74 -10.96
CA ASP A 112 -2.08 -5.80 -10.55
C ASP A 112 -1.23 -5.10 -11.59
N LEU A 113 -0.29 -4.27 -11.13
CA LEU A 113 0.68 -3.60 -11.98
C LEU A 113 2.07 -3.93 -11.49
N VAL A 114 3.04 -3.91 -12.40
CA VAL A 114 4.45 -4.01 -12.07
C VAL A 114 5.14 -2.77 -12.62
N TYR A 115 5.66 -1.93 -11.74
CA TYR A 115 6.43 -0.77 -12.15
C TYR A 115 7.87 -1.18 -12.38
N ARG A 116 8.39 -0.84 -13.55
CA ARG A 116 9.79 -1.08 -13.88
C ARG A 116 10.57 0.14 -13.40
N CYS A 117 11.29 -0.02 -12.32
CA CYS A 117 12.02 1.10 -11.74
C CYS A 117 13.20 1.59 -12.60
N SER A 118 13.61 0.81 -13.59
CA SER A 118 14.60 1.22 -14.61
C SER A 118 13.97 1.94 -15.79
N SER A 119 12.65 2.09 -15.81
CA SER A 119 11.87 2.71 -16.88
C SER A 119 10.71 3.49 -16.25
N SER A 120 10.28 4.54 -16.90
CA SER A 120 9.13 5.32 -16.45
C SER A 120 7.79 4.69 -16.82
N THR A 121 7.78 3.59 -17.58
CA THR A 121 6.54 2.98 -18.04
C THR A 121 6.22 1.76 -17.22
N PRO A 122 5.06 1.72 -16.55
CA PRO A 122 4.62 0.51 -15.84
C PRO A 122 4.29 -0.59 -16.85
N THR A 123 4.53 -1.84 -16.45
CA THR A 123 4.04 -3.00 -17.16
C THR A 123 2.88 -3.59 -16.39
N GLU A 124 1.91 -4.12 -17.12
CA GLU A 124 0.76 -4.70 -16.47
C GLU A 124 0.97 -6.18 -16.18
N GLY A 125 0.23 -6.66 -15.18
CA GLY A 125 0.11 -8.07 -14.92
C GLY A 125 -0.68 -8.78 -16.03
N PRO A 126 -1.10 -10.03 -15.80
CA PRO A 126 -1.67 -10.88 -16.85
C PRO A 126 -2.88 -10.34 -17.60
N GLU A 127 -3.53 -9.32 -17.06
CA GLU A 127 -4.71 -8.75 -17.68
C GLU A 127 -4.44 -7.51 -18.52
N GLY A 128 -3.20 -7.22 -18.69
CA GLY A 128 -2.59 -6.23 -19.52
C GLY A 128 -3.46 -5.15 -20.15
N THR A 129 -3.84 -4.12 -19.44
CA THR A 129 -4.20 -2.86 -20.06
C THR A 129 -2.91 -2.08 -20.28
N PRO A 130 -2.69 -1.43 -21.43
CA PRO A 130 -1.44 -0.70 -21.65
C PRO A 130 -1.11 0.20 -20.48
N GLY A 131 0.05 -0.02 -19.91
CA GLY A 131 0.50 0.77 -18.79
C GLY A 131 0.68 2.21 -19.19
N ARG A 132 0.58 3.06 -18.22
CA ARG A 132 0.90 4.47 -18.38
C ARG A 132 2.09 4.79 -17.49
N PRO A 133 2.79 5.89 -17.75
CA PRO A 133 3.91 6.27 -16.90
C PRO A 133 3.47 6.38 -15.44
N PRO A 134 4.32 5.99 -14.50
CA PRO A 134 4.05 6.22 -13.08
C PRO A 134 3.82 7.70 -12.86
N THR A 135 2.80 8.01 -12.09
CA THR A 135 2.52 9.41 -11.77
C THR A 135 3.15 9.76 -10.44
N ALA A 136 3.38 11.03 -10.21
CA ALA A 136 3.92 11.50 -8.95
C ALA A 136 2.95 11.33 -7.78
N SER A 137 1.75 10.90 -8.03
CA SER A 137 0.72 10.69 -7.03
C SER A 137 0.94 9.50 -6.12
N SER A 138 1.99 8.79 -6.30
CA SER A 138 2.33 7.69 -5.41
C SER A 138 2.67 8.18 -4.01
#